data_1a84d73019fdf77e44980c4b1091cfe6
#
_entry.id   1a84d73019fdf77e44980c4b1091cfe6
#
_cell.length_a   1.000
_cell.length_b   1.000
_cell.length_c   1.000
_cell.angle_alpha   90.00
_cell.angle_beta   90.00
_cell.angle_gamma   90.00
#
_symmetry.space_group_name_H-M   'P 1'
#
loop_
_entity.id
_entity.type
_entity.pdbx_description
1 polymer ?
#
loop_
_entity_poly.entity_id
_entity_poly.type
_entity_poly.pdbx_seq_one_letter_code
_entity_poly.pdbx_strand_id
1 'polypeptide(L)'
;MVTTADGVEHMNLKNKKLSSLIDEYYLSFDFKSLREETKVQYQYFLGVVLDTKVGDAQSLGSINFSDITTKMAKVAYEQWCERGIHLANHVMSVARVVYNYGIHMEHCTVNPFSSIKRRTPIARKVVWTQSDVKAYLDVAYSDFYTRSLGLIVQMAYEWCQRLGDMRVIKWENLDLLEQKMHIQQSKRRAEVFLPISDGLNKMLTQQKEDFGFQEYVAPRPRPRRGIHEPYTITKLPVEGRKIMDSAGLSKELRLSDLRRTGTTEMVDAGVSMGNIMSVTGHTNPQSVKPYMKNTFASANLALSTRKKLTV
;
A
#
# COMPACT_ATOMS: atom_id res chain seq x y z
N MET A 1 -0.23 24.52 -39.46
CA MET A 1 -1.40 23.78 -39.05
C MET A 1 -1.45 22.50 -39.89
N VAL A 2 -1.25 21.35 -39.30
CA VAL A 2 -1.44 20.06 -39.97
C VAL A 2 -2.56 19.38 -39.20
N THR A 3 -3.75 19.36 -39.78
CA THR A 3 -4.94 18.67 -39.29
C THR A 3 -4.82 17.19 -39.65
N THR A 4 -4.71 16.31 -38.68
CA THR A 4 -4.92 14.88 -38.89
C THR A 4 -6.37 14.51 -38.54
N ALA A 5 -6.89 13.42 -39.14
CA ALA A 5 -8.29 13.05 -39.21
C ALA A 5 -9.05 12.80 -37.90
N ASP A 6 -8.41 12.93 -36.72
CA ASP A 6 -8.98 12.65 -35.40
C ASP A 6 -9.19 13.87 -34.51
N GLY A 7 -9.12 15.09 -35.02
CA GLY A 7 -9.56 16.30 -34.32
C GLY A 7 -8.80 16.65 -33.02
N VAL A 8 -7.66 15.99 -32.71
CA VAL A 8 -6.79 16.36 -31.61
C VAL A 8 -5.75 17.32 -32.15
N GLU A 9 -5.93 18.61 -31.90
CA GLU A 9 -4.86 19.60 -32.13
C GLU A 9 -3.66 19.25 -31.27
N HIS A 10 -2.62 18.65 -31.85
CA HIS A 10 -1.31 18.55 -31.21
C HIS A 10 -0.74 19.95 -31.03
N MET A 11 -0.92 20.48 -29.84
CA MET A 11 -0.38 21.78 -29.46
C MET A 11 1.15 21.70 -29.52
N ASN A 12 1.77 22.55 -30.34
CA ASN A 12 3.23 22.65 -30.44
C ASN A 12 3.80 23.13 -29.08
N LEU A 13 4.29 22.20 -28.26
CA LEU A 13 4.78 22.44 -26.90
C LEU A 13 6.25 22.87 -26.85
N LYS A 14 6.94 23.04 -28.00
CA LYS A 14 8.30 23.62 -28.00
C LYS A 14 8.27 25.00 -27.33
N ASN A 15 9.05 25.18 -26.27
CA ASN A 15 9.12 26.38 -25.41
C ASN A 15 7.93 26.58 -24.45
N LYS A 16 7.25 25.52 -23.99
CA LYS A 16 6.20 25.63 -22.98
C LYS A 16 6.67 25.21 -21.59
N LYS A 17 5.98 25.73 -20.56
CA LYS A 17 6.25 25.47 -19.15
C LYS A 17 6.01 24.00 -18.79
N LEU A 18 6.69 23.51 -17.72
CA LEU A 18 6.45 22.17 -17.20
C LEU A 18 4.98 21.94 -16.82
N SER A 19 4.30 22.98 -16.33
CA SER A 19 2.84 22.90 -16.06
C SER A 19 2.05 22.47 -17.30
N SER A 20 2.38 23.00 -18.49
CA SER A 20 1.69 22.64 -19.74
C SER A 20 1.92 21.17 -20.17
N LEU A 21 3.13 20.63 -19.93
CA LEU A 21 3.41 19.22 -20.18
C LEU A 21 2.64 18.30 -19.23
N ILE A 22 2.49 18.70 -17.97
CA ILE A 22 1.71 17.97 -16.96
C ILE A 22 0.22 18.01 -17.32
N ASP A 23 -0.31 19.16 -17.74
CA ASP A 23 -1.70 19.31 -18.16
C ASP A 23 -2.02 18.40 -19.36
N GLU A 24 -1.10 18.34 -20.34
CA GLU A 24 -1.25 17.41 -21.48
C GLU A 24 -1.19 15.97 -21.03
N TYR A 25 -0.26 15.61 -20.12
CA TYR A 25 -0.21 14.26 -19.57
C TYR A 25 -1.52 13.87 -18.88
N TYR A 26 -2.17 14.78 -18.15
CA TYR A 26 -3.48 14.52 -17.53
C TYR A 26 -4.60 14.23 -18.55
N LEU A 27 -4.47 14.76 -19.76
CA LEU A 27 -5.43 14.48 -20.85
C LEU A 27 -5.12 13.18 -21.59
N SER A 28 -3.92 12.61 -21.44
CA SER A 28 -3.47 11.41 -22.13
C SER A 28 -4.25 10.15 -21.72
N PHE A 29 -4.23 9.14 -22.58
CA PHE A 29 -4.75 7.81 -22.25
C PHE A 29 -3.96 7.15 -21.13
N ASP A 30 -2.64 7.37 -21.08
CA ASP A 30 -1.75 6.83 -20.05
C ASP A 30 -2.20 7.23 -18.63
N PHE A 31 -2.56 8.50 -18.45
CA PHE A 31 -3.08 8.96 -17.16
C PHE A 31 -4.53 8.52 -16.94
N LYS A 32 -5.41 8.63 -17.95
CA LYS A 32 -6.83 8.29 -17.85
C LYS A 32 -7.06 6.81 -17.51
N SER A 33 -6.18 5.92 -17.98
CA SER A 33 -6.26 4.47 -17.70
C SER A 33 -5.80 4.08 -16.28
N LEU A 34 -5.20 4.99 -15.53
CA LEU A 34 -4.80 4.74 -14.15
C LEU A 34 -6.02 4.55 -13.24
N ARG A 35 -5.84 3.80 -12.16
CA ARG A 35 -6.84 3.70 -11.09
C ARG A 35 -7.02 5.05 -10.40
N GLU A 36 -8.23 5.34 -9.94
CA GLU A 36 -8.56 6.65 -9.32
C GLU A 36 -7.63 7.02 -8.16
N GLU A 37 -7.30 6.05 -7.28
CA GLU A 37 -6.36 6.30 -6.18
C GLU A 37 -4.96 6.67 -6.68
N THR A 38 -4.53 6.10 -7.81
CA THR A 38 -3.25 6.42 -8.43
C THR A 38 -3.28 7.82 -9.06
N LYS A 39 -4.39 8.20 -9.72
CA LYS A 39 -4.59 9.54 -10.28
C LYS A 39 -4.49 10.61 -9.20
N VAL A 40 -5.19 10.42 -8.08
CA VAL A 40 -5.14 11.36 -6.93
C VAL A 40 -3.71 11.49 -6.39
N GLN A 41 -2.98 10.38 -6.26
CA GLN A 41 -1.58 10.42 -5.82
C GLN A 41 -0.68 11.12 -6.83
N TYR A 42 -0.84 10.88 -8.12
CA TYR A 42 -0.06 11.54 -9.17
C TYR A 42 -0.31 13.04 -9.17
N GLN A 43 -1.57 13.48 -9.08
CA GLN A 43 -1.92 14.89 -8.98
C GLN A 43 -1.25 15.55 -7.77
N TYR A 44 -1.29 14.90 -6.60
CA TYR A 44 -0.59 15.41 -5.41
C TYR A 44 0.92 15.53 -5.62
N PHE A 45 1.59 14.48 -6.15
CA PHE A 45 3.04 14.50 -6.36
C PHE A 45 3.45 15.47 -7.45
N LEU A 46 2.68 15.60 -8.51
CA LEU A 46 2.95 16.60 -9.57
C LEU A 46 2.70 18.01 -9.08
N GLY A 47 1.73 18.25 -8.20
CA GLY A 47 1.59 19.52 -7.48
C GLY A 47 2.87 19.88 -6.71
N VAL A 48 3.45 18.91 -5.98
CA VAL A 48 4.73 19.10 -5.29
C VAL A 48 5.84 19.46 -6.27
N VAL A 49 5.91 18.82 -7.46
CA VAL A 49 6.90 19.17 -8.50
C VAL A 49 6.71 20.60 -8.97
N LEU A 50 5.46 20.98 -9.31
CA LEU A 50 5.14 22.32 -9.82
C LEU A 50 5.51 23.44 -8.85
N ASP A 51 5.28 23.22 -7.54
CA ASP A 51 5.50 24.21 -6.50
C ASP A 51 6.97 24.29 -6.03
N THR A 52 7.81 23.31 -6.42
CA THR A 52 9.22 23.27 -5.98
C THR A 52 10.02 24.40 -6.60
N LYS A 53 10.62 25.24 -5.75
CA LYS A 53 11.47 26.36 -6.17
C LYS A 53 12.90 25.91 -6.38
N VAL A 54 13.50 26.34 -7.49
CA VAL A 54 14.89 26.07 -7.86
C VAL A 54 15.58 27.36 -8.39
N GLY A 55 16.88 27.47 -8.19
CA GLY A 55 17.63 28.65 -8.63
C GLY A 55 17.10 29.95 -8.02
N ASP A 56 16.84 30.94 -8.86
CA ASP A 56 16.39 32.31 -8.49
C ASP A 56 14.93 32.34 -7.96
N ALA A 57 14.55 31.36 -7.17
CA ALA A 57 13.22 31.18 -6.57
C ALA A 57 12.07 30.95 -7.57
N GLN A 58 12.37 30.61 -8.82
CA GLN A 58 11.35 30.17 -9.78
C GLN A 58 10.86 28.78 -9.47
N SER A 59 9.53 28.57 -9.55
CA SER A 59 8.96 27.23 -9.42
C SER A 59 9.24 26.39 -10.66
N LEU A 60 9.49 25.08 -10.49
CA LEU A 60 9.68 24.15 -11.62
C LEU A 60 8.52 24.24 -12.62
N GLY A 61 7.30 24.41 -12.13
CA GLY A 61 6.11 24.56 -12.97
C GLY A 61 6.14 25.75 -13.91
N SER A 62 6.86 26.82 -13.57
CA SER A 62 6.98 28.03 -14.37
C SER A 62 8.16 28.04 -15.36
N ILE A 63 9.07 27.08 -15.23
CA ILE A 63 10.23 26.93 -16.10
C ILE A 63 9.82 26.12 -17.35
N ASN A 64 10.45 26.48 -18.50
CA ASN A 64 10.30 25.65 -19.70
C ASN A 64 10.86 24.24 -19.40
N PHE A 65 10.07 23.22 -19.65
CA PHE A 65 10.49 21.85 -19.33
C PHE A 65 11.79 21.42 -20.03
N SER A 66 12.10 21.97 -21.20
CA SER A 66 13.37 21.73 -21.91
C SER A 66 14.59 22.39 -21.24
N ASP A 67 14.39 23.42 -20.42
CA ASP A 67 15.43 24.15 -19.72
C ASP A 67 15.71 23.59 -18.32
N ILE A 68 14.88 22.66 -17.84
CA ILE A 68 15.09 22.01 -16.56
C ILE A 68 16.26 21.04 -16.66
N THR A 69 17.37 21.42 -16.04
CA THR A 69 18.62 20.66 -16.05
C THR A 69 18.60 19.54 -15.00
N THR A 70 19.48 18.55 -15.18
CA THR A 70 19.72 17.51 -14.14
C THR A 70 20.15 18.12 -12.80
N LYS A 71 20.89 19.25 -12.82
CA LYS A 71 21.28 19.97 -11.59
C LYS A 71 20.05 20.49 -10.85
N MET A 72 19.11 21.13 -11.55
CA MET A 72 17.86 21.63 -10.96
C MET A 72 17.00 20.49 -10.41
N ALA A 73 16.87 19.41 -11.19
CA ALA A 73 16.15 18.20 -10.76
C ALA A 73 16.78 17.55 -9.51
N LYS A 74 18.12 17.57 -9.42
CA LYS A 74 18.84 17.06 -8.24
C LYS A 74 18.60 17.93 -7.01
N VAL A 75 18.65 19.24 -7.13
CA VAL A 75 18.33 20.19 -6.04
C VAL A 75 16.91 20.00 -5.56
N ALA A 76 15.94 19.90 -6.48
CA ALA A 76 14.55 19.62 -6.14
C ALA A 76 14.39 18.28 -5.36
N TYR A 77 15.06 17.22 -5.83
CA TYR A 77 15.03 15.93 -5.14
C TYR A 77 15.60 16.00 -3.72
N GLU A 78 16.65 16.78 -3.49
CA GLU A 78 17.23 16.98 -2.14
C GLU A 78 16.26 17.71 -1.22
N GLN A 79 15.60 18.78 -1.70
CA GLN A 79 14.54 19.46 -0.94
C GLN A 79 13.38 18.50 -0.58
N TRP A 80 12.99 17.63 -1.53
CA TRP A 80 11.95 16.62 -1.22
C TRP A 80 12.42 15.62 -0.18
N CYS A 81 13.73 15.26 -0.16
CA CYS A 81 14.30 14.36 0.84
C CYS A 81 14.24 14.93 2.26
N GLU A 82 14.33 16.26 2.42
CA GLU A 82 14.15 16.93 3.72
C GLU A 82 12.73 16.74 4.28
N ARG A 83 11.74 16.67 3.39
CA ARG A 83 10.35 16.36 3.76
C ARG A 83 10.11 14.86 4.01
N GLY A 84 11.00 14.00 3.55
CA GLY A 84 10.96 12.55 3.74
C GLY A 84 11.36 11.76 2.50
N ILE A 85 12.20 10.73 2.68
CA ILE A 85 12.77 9.94 1.57
C ILE A 85 11.68 9.22 0.77
N HIS A 86 10.63 8.72 1.42
CA HIS A 86 9.51 8.07 0.71
C HIS A 86 8.78 9.05 -0.21
N LEU A 87 8.45 10.25 0.30
CA LEU A 87 7.84 11.31 -0.48
C LEU A 87 8.72 11.65 -1.68
N ALA A 88 10.00 11.95 -1.45
CA ALA A 88 10.97 12.31 -2.49
C ALA A 88 11.02 11.25 -3.61
N ASN A 89 11.10 9.98 -3.23
CA ASN A 89 11.15 8.88 -4.20
C ASN A 89 9.87 8.78 -5.04
N HIS A 90 8.70 9.04 -4.45
CA HIS A 90 7.42 9.04 -5.17
C HIS A 90 7.32 10.24 -6.11
N VAL A 91 7.59 11.45 -5.62
CA VAL A 91 7.57 12.68 -6.42
C VAL A 91 8.49 12.55 -7.63
N MET A 92 9.75 12.12 -7.41
CA MET A 92 10.71 11.91 -8.50
C MET A 92 10.24 10.83 -9.48
N SER A 93 9.58 9.75 -8.98
CA SER A 93 9.08 8.70 -9.87
C SER A 93 8.01 9.21 -10.80
N VAL A 94 7.08 10.02 -10.29
CA VAL A 94 5.99 10.58 -11.10
C VAL A 94 6.50 11.66 -12.04
N ALA A 95 7.46 12.50 -11.61
CA ALA A 95 8.16 13.44 -12.50
C ALA A 95 8.83 12.72 -13.69
N ARG A 96 9.47 11.56 -13.43
CA ARG A 96 10.05 10.73 -14.52
C ARG A 96 9.00 10.23 -15.50
N VAL A 97 7.82 9.83 -15.01
CA VAL A 97 6.73 9.38 -15.89
C VAL A 97 6.32 10.48 -16.85
N VAL A 98 6.11 11.71 -16.35
CA VAL A 98 5.73 12.87 -17.18
C VAL A 98 6.81 13.20 -18.21
N TYR A 99 8.08 13.22 -17.82
CA TYR A 99 9.15 13.47 -18.79
C TYR A 99 9.31 12.35 -19.83
N ASN A 100 9.13 11.09 -19.43
CA ASN A 100 9.14 9.99 -20.40
C ASN A 100 7.95 10.10 -21.38
N TYR A 101 6.77 10.51 -20.89
CA TYR A 101 5.65 10.87 -21.76
C TYR A 101 6.04 11.98 -22.74
N GLY A 102 6.66 13.06 -22.26
CA GLY A 102 7.15 14.15 -23.12
C GLY A 102 8.17 13.69 -24.17
N ILE A 103 9.02 12.71 -23.85
CA ILE A 103 9.95 12.10 -24.81
C ILE A 103 9.18 11.28 -25.86
N HIS A 104 8.22 10.46 -25.45
CA HIS A 104 7.40 9.67 -26.38
C HIS A 104 6.55 10.54 -27.32
N MET A 105 6.15 11.74 -26.86
CA MET A 105 5.43 12.74 -27.64
C MET A 105 6.37 13.67 -28.43
N GLU A 106 7.69 13.41 -28.45
CA GLU A 106 8.73 14.19 -29.12
C GLU A 106 8.80 15.66 -28.68
N HIS A 107 8.29 15.98 -27.47
CA HIS A 107 8.36 17.33 -26.92
C HIS A 107 9.72 17.66 -26.31
N CYS A 108 10.44 16.66 -25.80
CA CYS A 108 11.78 16.76 -25.27
C CYS A 108 12.60 15.50 -25.57
N THR A 109 13.92 15.61 -25.49
CA THR A 109 14.84 14.51 -25.79
C THR A 109 15.48 13.91 -24.53
N VAL A 110 15.41 14.60 -23.41
CA VAL A 110 16.09 14.21 -22.16
C VAL A 110 15.12 14.28 -20.98
N ASN A 111 15.20 13.27 -20.12
CA ASN A 111 14.52 13.30 -18.82
C ASN A 111 15.54 13.71 -17.74
N PRO A 112 15.44 14.92 -17.16
CA PRO A 112 16.44 15.45 -16.21
C PRO A 112 16.48 14.65 -14.89
N PHE A 113 15.44 13.87 -14.57
CA PHE A 113 15.37 13.05 -13.38
C PHE A 113 15.95 11.65 -13.58
N SER A 114 16.25 11.22 -14.82
CA SER A 114 16.62 9.84 -15.15
C SER A 114 17.85 9.33 -14.40
N SER A 115 18.91 10.12 -14.32
CA SER A 115 20.20 9.77 -13.72
C SER A 115 20.25 9.89 -12.19
N ILE A 116 19.23 10.48 -11.56
CA ILE A 116 19.22 10.71 -10.11
C ILE A 116 18.95 9.37 -9.37
N LYS A 117 19.91 8.92 -8.59
CA LYS A 117 19.73 7.70 -7.77
C LYS A 117 18.77 7.95 -6.62
N ARG A 118 17.79 7.07 -6.43
CA ARG A 118 16.89 7.10 -5.28
C ARG A 118 17.66 6.82 -3.99
N ARG A 119 17.36 7.56 -2.94
CA ARG A 119 17.81 7.22 -1.59
C ARG A 119 16.99 6.02 -1.06
N THR A 120 17.67 5.10 -0.40
CA THR A 120 16.99 3.95 0.22
C THR A 120 16.45 4.37 1.59
N PRO A 121 15.13 4.33 1.81
CA PRO A 121 14.58 4.60 3.14
C PRO A 121 14.95 3.45 4.09
N ILE A 122 15.11 3.77 5.36
CA ILE A 122 15.32 2.76 6.41
C ILE A 122 14.06 1.90 6.49
N ALA A 123 14.23 0.60 6.27
CA ALA A 123 13.11 -0.33 6.33
C ALA A 123 12.61 -0.45 7.78
N ARG A 124 11.31 -0.26 7.97
CA ARG A 124 10.67 -0.50 9.24
C ARG A 124 10.70 -2.00 9.57
N LYS A 125 11.15 -2.36 10.77
CA LYS A 125 11.33 -3.76 11.21
C LYS A 125 10.38 -4.16 12.36
N VAL A 126 9.48 -3.27 12.75
CA VAL A 126 8.58 -3.49 13.89
C VAL A 126 7.58 -4.59 13.54
N VAL A 127 7.40 -5.51 14.47
CA VAL A 127 6.40 -6.58 14.47
C VAL A 127 5.64 -6.54 15.80
N TRP A 128 4.40 -6.98 15.81
CA TRP A 128 3.61 -7.17 17.01
C TRP A 128 4.03 -8.46 17.70
N THR A 129 3.87 -8.53 19.01
CA THR A 129 3.89 -9.80 19.74
C THR A 129 2.49 -10.41 19.76
N GLN A 130 2.38 -11.70 20.04
CA GLN A 130 1.07 -12.35 20.22
C GLN A 130 0.28 -11.71 21.37
N SER A 131 0.97 -11.26 22.43
CA SER A 131 0.35 -10.53 23.54
C SER A 131 -0.19 -9.16 23.10
N ASP A 132 0.48 -8.45 22.17
CA ASP A 132 -0.02 -7.19 21.62
C ASP A 132 -1.30 -7.42 20.80
N VAL A 133 -1.31 -8.46 19.96
CA VAL A 133 -2.49 -8.83 19.18
C VAL A 133 -3.65 -9.17 20.10
N LYS A 134 -3.41 -10.01 21.10
CA LYS A 134 -4.42 -10.38 22.08
C LYS A 134 -4.98 -9.17 22.81
N ALA A 135 -4.12 -8.30 23.35
CA ALA A 135 -4.53 -7.09 24.06
C ALA A 135 -5.39 -6.17 23.18
N TYR A 136 -5.03 -6.01 21.89
CA TYR A 136 -5.86 -5.26 20.93
C TYR A 136 -7.24 -5.90 20.75
N LEU A 137 -7.29 -7.21 20.54
CA LEU A 137 -8.54 -7.93 20.28
C LEU A 137 -9.44 -7.95 21.51
N ASP A 138 -8.88 -8.11 22.72
CA ASP A 138 -9.64 -8.07 23.97
C ASP A 138 -10.39 -6.72 24.11
N VAL A 139 -9.72 -5.60 23.81
CA VAL A 139 -10.35 -4.27 23.83
C VAL A 139 -11.34 -4.12 22.66
N ALA A 140 -10.96 -4.54 21.45
CA ALA A 140 -11.79 -4.35 20.26
C ALA A 140 -13.11 -5.16 20.33
N TYR A 141 -13.10 -6.32 20.97
CA TYR A 141 -14.27 -7.20 21.09
C TYR A 141 -15.11 -6.94 22.34
N SER A 142 -14.65 -6.09 23.25
CA SER A 142 -15.42 -5.72 24.44
C SER A 142 -16.61 -4.79 24.13
N ASP A 143 -16.63 -4.16 22.94
CA ASP A 143 -17.67 -3.21 22.52
C ASP A 143 -18.12 -3.50 21.09
N PHE A 144 -19.44 -3.48 20.90
CA PHE A 144 -20.08 -3.60 19.58
C PHE A 144 -19.54 -2.62 18.54
N TYR A 145 -19.27 -1.37 18.94
CA TYR A 145 -18.79 -0.32 18.03
C TYR A 145 -17.35 -0.50 17.56
N THR A 146 -16.54 -1.27 18.27
CA THR A 146 -15.15 -1.56 17.91
C THR A 146 -14.95 -2.95 17.33
N ARG A 147 -15.93 -3.84 17.42
CA ARG A 147 -15.85 -5.24 16.97
C ARG A 147 -15.43 -5.38 15.49
N SER A 148 -15.98 -4.56 14.60
CA SER A 148 -15.58 -4.55 13.19
C SER A 148 -14.09 -4.24 12.99
N LEU A 149 -13.51 -3.36 13.81
CA LEU A 149 -12.06 -3.10 13.81
C LEU A 149 -11.28 -4.30 14.32
N GLY A 150 -11.78 -4.97 15.36
CA GLY A 150 -11.22 -6.24 15.85
C GLY A 150 -11.15 -7.29 14.74
N LEU A 151 -12.26 -7.50 14.03
CA LEU A 151 -12.33 -8.44 12.90
C LEU A 151 -11.34 -8.09 11.78
N ILE A 152 -11.26 -6.82 11.37
CA ILE A 152 -10.28 -6.39 10.34
C ILE A 152 -8.85 -6.71 10.77
N VAL A 153 -8.52 -6.45 12.03
CA VAL A 153 -7.17 -6.71 12.59
C VAL A 153 -6.90 -8.20 12.70
N GLN A 154 -7.85 -8.99 13.22
CA GLN A 154 -7.70 -10.44 13.35
C GLN A 154 -7.54 -11.11 11.97
N MET A 155 -8.38 -10.78 11.00
CA MET A 155 -8.25 -11.27 9.62
C MET A 155 -6.92 -10.88 8.99
N ALA A 156 -6.47 -9.62 9.18
CA ALA A 156 -5.20 -9.15 8.64
C ALA A 156 -4.00 -9.88 9.26
N TYR A 157 -4.06 -10.23 10.53
CA TYR A 157 -3.03 -10.94 11.25
C TYR A 157 -3.02 -12.45 10.90
N GLU A 158 -4.14 -13.14 11.13
CA GLU A 158 -4.22 -14.59 10.94
C GLU A 158 -4.01 -15.00 9.48
N TRP A 159 -4.59 -14.26 8.55
CA TRP A 159 -4.47 -14.52 7.12
C TRP A 159 -3.29 -13.81 6.46
N CYS A 160 -2.51 -13.05 7.21
CA CYS A 160 -1.39 -12.27 6.69
C CYS A 160 -1.79 -11.40 5.50
N GLN A 161 -3.01 -10.84 5.48
CA GLN A 161 -3.54 -10.04 4.40
C GLN A 161 -3.36 -8.53 4.63
N ARG A 162 -3.51 -7.74 3.58
CA ARG A 162 -3.45 -6.28 3.70
C ARG A 162 -4.71 -5.76 4.38
N LEU A 163 -4.57 -4.82 5.30
CA LEU A 163 -5.71 -4.14 5.91
C LEU A 163 -6.68 -3.55 4.88
N GLY A 164 -6.13 -3.05 3.76
CA GLY A 164 -6.92 -2.51 2.66
C GLY A 164 -7.85 -3.54 2.02
N ASP A 165 -7.45 -4.82 1.98
CA ASP A 165 -8.27 -5.91 1.47
C ASP A 165 -9.28 -6.37 2.56
N MET A 166 -8.84 -6.50 3.80
CA MET A 166 -9.70 -6.98 4.90
C MET A 166 -10.83 -6.02 5.26
N ARG A 167 -10.64 -4.70 5.14
CA ARG A 167 -11.69 -3.71 5.40
C ARG A 167 -12.87 -3.76 4.41
N VAL A 168 -12.67 -4.34 3.24
CA VAL A 168 -13.68 -4.43 2.16
C VAL A 168 -14.06 -5.87 1.83
N ILE A 169 -13.67 -6.83 2.67
CA ILE A 169 -14.06 -8.23 2.49
C ILE A 169 -15.57 -8.35 2.61
N LYS A 170 -16.18 -9.17 1.75
CA LYS A 170 -17.62 -9.36 1.68
C LYS A 170 -18.02 -10.74 2.21
N TRP A 171 -19.29 -10.89 2.58
CA TRP A 171 -19.81 -12.17 3.03
C TRP A 171 -19.71 -13.27 1.96
N GLU A 172 -19.79 -12.91 0.66
CA GLU A 172 -19.61 -13.85 -0.45
C GLU A 172 -18.20 -14.45 -0.53
N ASN A 173 -17.20 -13.83 0.13
CA ASN A 173 -15.84 -14.34 0.19
C ASN A 173 -15.64 -15.41 1.27
N LEU A 174 -16.64 -15.64 2.12
CA LEU A 174 -16.55 -16.51 3.30
C LEU A 174 -17.55 -17.65 3.23
N ASP A 175 -17.07 -18.87 3.38
CA ASP A 175 -17.87 -20.03 3.72
C ASP A 175 -17.64 -20.37 5.21
N LEU A 176 -18.59 -19.95 6.06
CA LEU A 176 -18.49 -20.15 7.51
C LEU A 176 -18.76 -21.61 7.92
N LEU A 177 -19.47 -22.39 7.10
CA LEU A 177 -19.74 -23.80 7.38
C LEU A 177 -18.49 -24.64 7.10
N GLU A 178 -17.88 -24.43 5.94
CA GLU A 178 -16.65 -25.11 5.54
C GLU A 178 -15.39 -24.44 6.11
N GLN A 179 -15.54 -23.32 6.83
CA GLN A 179 -14.45 -22.52 7.39
C GLN A 179 -13.38 -22.15 6.35
N LYS A 180 -13.83 -21.63 5.22
CA LYS A 180 -12.97 -21.24 4.08
C LYS A 180 -13.17 -19.80 3.70
N MET A 181 -12.08 -19.16 3.30
CA MET A 181 -12.07 -17.82 2.74
C MET A 181 -11.42 -17.83 1.36
N HIS A 182 -12.04 -17.13 0.41
CA HIS A 182 -11.49 -16.90 -0.93
C HIS A 182 -11.58 -15.43 -1.30
N ILE A 183 -10.45 -14.84 -1.65
CA ILE A 183 -10.39 -13.46 -2.14
C ILE A 183 -9.41 -13.32 -3.31
N GLN A 184 -9.70 -12.36 -4.19
CA GLN A 184 -8.72 -11.79 -5.11
C GLN A 184 -8.15 -10.49 -4.51
N GLN A 185 -6.85 -10.47 -4.24
CA GLN A 185 -6.18 -9.30 -3.65
C GLN A 185 -6.26 -8.08 -4.57
N SER A 186 -6.59 -6.89 -4.02
CA SER A 186 -6.79 -5.66 -4.78
C SER A 186 -5.52 -5.19 -5.54
N LYS A 187 -4.34 -5.34 -4.96
CA LYS A 187 -3.10 -4.76 -5.50
C LYS A 187 -2.44 -5.59 -6.61
N ARG A 188 -2.45 -6.93 -6.48
CA ARG A 188 -1.73 -7.84 -7.40
C ARG A 188 -2.66 -8.83 -8.10
N ARG A 189 -3.96 -8.77 -7.83
CA ARG A 189 -4.98 -9.70 -8.32
C ARG A 189 -4.66 -11.18 -8.06
N ALA A 190 -3.78 -11.45 -7.07
CA ALA A 190 -3.49 -12.81 -6.65
C ALA A 190 -4.72 -13.37 -5.92
N GLU A 191 -5.10 -14.58 -6.27
CA GLU A 191 -6.14 -15.33 -5.57
C GLU A 191 -5.53 -16.04 -4.37
N VAL A 192 -6.23 -16.03 -3.24
CA VAL A 192 -5.84 -16.73 -2.02
C VAL A 192 -7.04 -17.47 -1.44
N PHE A 193 -6.79 -18.70 -1.03
CA PHE A 193 -7.75 -19.60 -0.38
C PHE A 193 -7.18 -19.93 1.00
N LEU A 194 -7.86 -19.50 2.06
CA LEU A 194 -7.34 -19.65 3.41
C LEU A 194 -8.36 -20.27 4.34
N PRO A 195 -7.93 -21.07 5.33
CA PRO A 195 -8.82 -21.59 6.37
C PRO A 195 -9.22 -20.45 7.31
N ILE A 196 -10.41 -20.60 7.90
CA ILE A 196 -10.90 -19.75 8.98
C ILE A 196 -10.68 -20.52 10.28
N SER A 197 -9.95 -19.92 11.24
CA SER A 197 -9.78 -20.53 12.56
C SER A 197 -11.10 -20.57 13.35
N ASP A 198 -11.24 -21.50 14.28
CA ASP A 198 -12.45 -21.60 15.13
C ASP A 198 -12.74 -20.31 15.88
N GLY A 199 -11.69 -19.67 16.40
CA GLY A 199 -11.80 -18.37 17.09
C GLY A 199 -12.34 -17.28 16.21
N LEU A 200 -11.79 -17.15 14.98
CA LEU A 200 -12.25 -16.17 14.00
C LEU A 200 -13.65 -16.51 13.51
N ASN A 201 -13.95 -17.80 13.25
CA ASN A 201 -15.26 -18.27 12.79
C ASN A 201 -16.38 -17.90 13.78
N LYS A 202 -16.12 -18.10 15.09
CA LYS A 202 -17.06 -17.67 16.14
C LYS A 202 -17.37 -16.19 16.07
N MET A 203 -16.35 -15.34 15.91
CA MET A 203 -16.52 -13.89 15.82
C MET A 203 -17.23 -13.47 14.52
N LEU A 204 -16.92 -14.14 13.40
CA LEU A 204 -17.58 -13.91 12.11
C LEU A 204 -19.05 -14.31 12.14
N THR A 205 -19.38 -15.42 12.79
CA THR A 205 -20.79 -15.87 12.98
C THR A 205 -21.57 -14.84 13.78
N GLN A 206 -21.06 -14.40 14.92
CA GLN A 206 -21.68 -13.33 15.70
C GLN A 206 -21.82 -12.02 14.89
N GLN A 207 -20.81 -11.67 14.11
CA GLN A 207 -20.86 -10.48 13.24
C GLN A 207 -21.92 -10.61 12.16
N LYS A 208 -22.14 -11.84 11.63
CA LYS A 208 -23.15 -12.10 10.60
C LYS A 208 -24.56 -11.93 11.12
N GLU A 209 -24.83 -12.23 12.39
CA GLU A 209 -26.12 -11.98 13.03
C GLU A 209 -26.48 -10.49 13.00
N ASP A 210 -25.50 -9.62 13.26
CA ASP A 210 -25.73 -8.17 13.34
C ASP A 210 -25.61 -7.45 11.99
N PHE A 211 -24.76 -7.95 11.08
CA PHE A 211 -24.40 -7.26 9.81
C PHE A 211 -24.57 -8.13 8.55
N GLY A 212 -25.16 -9.33 8.65
CA GLY A 212 -25.39 -10.21 7.50
C GLY A 212 -26.37 -9.66 6.46
N PHE A 213 -27.17 -8.64 6.82
CA PHE A 213 -28.13 -7.98 5.92
C PHE A 213 -27.47 -7.04 4.88
N GLN A 214 -26.18 -6.78 5.00
CA GLN A 214 -25.42 -5.91 4.10
C GLN A 214 -24.18 -6.64 3.58
N GLU A 215 -23.49 -6.06 2.61
CA GLU A 215 -22.48 -6.73 1.77
C GLU A 215 -21.16 -7.02 2.52
N TYR A 216 -20.69 -6.10 3.38
CA TYR A 216 -19.35 -6.14 3.97
C TYR A 216 -19.32 -6.87 5.32
N VAL A 217 -18.27 -7.65 5.56
CA VAL A 217 -18.08 -8.40 6.81
C VAL A 217 -17.85 -7.49 8.02
N ALA A 218 -17.02 -6.47 7.84
CA ALA A 218 -16.60 -5.57 8.93
C ALA A 218 -16.84 -4.10 8.58
N PRO A 219 -18.11 -3.68 8.41
CA PRO A 219 -18.46 -2.31 8.08
C PRO A 219 -18.34 -1.40 9.31
N ARG A 220 -18.42 -0.11 9.09
CA ARG A 220 -18.59 0.86 10.18
C ARG A 220 -19.94 0.63 10.86
N PRO A 221 -19.95 0.45 12.19
CA PRO A 221 -21.19 0.12 12.93
C PRO A 221 -22.20 1.28 12.93
N ARG A 222 -21.74 2.53 12.80
CA ARG A 222 -22.61 3.69 12.63
C ARG A 222 -22.83 3.96 11.14
N PRO A 223 -24.08 3.79 10.65
CA PRO A 223 -24.36 4.01 9.23
C PRO A 223 -24.22 5.51 8.87
N ARG A 224 -23.89 5.77 7.63
CA ARG A 224 -23.96 7.10 7.04
C ARG A 224 -25.10 7.12 6.02
N ARG A 225 -26.06 7.98 6.23
CA ARG A 225 -27.30 8.03 5.39
C ARG A 225 -27.99 6.66 5.27
N GLY A 226 -28.03 5.90 6.36
CA GLY A 226 -28.62 4.57 6.39
C GLY A 226 -27.75 3.43 5.82
N ILE A 227 -26.56 3.71 5.35
CA ILE A 227 -25.66 2.72 4.72
C ILE A 227 -24.47 2.42 5.62
N HIS A 228 -24.20 1.14 5.86
CA HIS A 228 -23.02 0.66 6.57
C HIS A 228 -21.84 0.52 5.60
N GLU A 229 -21.05 1.59 5.47
CA GLU A 229 -19.87 1.63 4.58
C GLU A 229 -18.64 0.99 5.25
N PRO A 230 -17.68 0.47 4.46
CA PRO A 230 -16.38 0.07 4.97
C PRO A 230 -15.61 1.26 5.57
N TYR A 231 -14.67 0.98 6.46
CA TYR A 231 -13.71 2.00 6.89
C TYR A 231 -12.89 2.52 5.72
N THR A 232 -12.70 3.83 5.62
CA THR A 232 -11.76 4.37 4.62
C THR A 232 -10.31 4.08 5.03
N ILE A 233 -9.39 4.01 4.05
CA ILE A 233 -7.95 3.78 4.31
C ILE A 233 -7.36 4.82 5.27
N THR A 234 -7.87 6.05 5.24
CA THR A 234 -7.41 7.14 6.11
C THR A 234 -7.98 7.06 7.52
N LYS A 235 -9.23 6.62 7.68
CA LYS A 235 -9.88 6.52 9.01
C LYS A 235 -9.51 5.26 9.77
N LEU A 236 -9.31 4.13 9.06
CA LEU A 236 -8.98 2.86 9.70
C LEU A 236 -7.76 2.94 10.65
N PRO A 237 -6.60 3.54 10.28
CA PRO A 237 -5.48 3.69 11.20
C PRO A 237 -5.78 4.61 12.39
N VAL A 238 -6.60 5.64 12.18
CA VAL A 238 -6.95 6.60 13.25
C VAL A 238 -7.82 5.94 14.30
N GLU A 239 -8.89 5.26 13.89
CA GLU A 239 -9.78 4.56 14.81
C GLU A 239 -9.08 3.35 15.47
N GLY A 240 -8.28 2.62 14.70
CA GLY A 240 -7.48 1.53 15.25
C GLY A 240 -6.43 1.99 16.26
N ARG A 241 -5.87 3.21 16.11
CA ARG A 241 -4.95 3.79 17.09
C ARG A 241 -5.64 4.02 18.44
N LYS A 242 -6.88 4.45 18.46
CA LYS A 242 -7.65 4.62 19.71
C LYS A 242 -7.74 3.32 20.50
N ILE A 243 -8.01 2.20 19.80
CA ILE A 243 -8.04 0.87 20.44
C ILE A 243 -6.64 0.47 20.95
N MET A 244 -5.60 0.72 20.15
CA MET A 244 -4.22 0.44 20.57
C MET A 244 -3.84 1.24 21.82
N ASP A 245 -4.23 2.51 21.91
CA ASP A 245 -3.95 3.36 23.07
C ASP A 245 -4.74 2.86 24.30
N SER A 246 -6.00 2.46 24.13
CA SER A 246 -6.81 1.85 25.19
C SER A 246 -6.27 0.49 25.66
N ALA A 247 -5.63 -0.27 24.75
CA ALA A 247 -4.96 -1.53 25.07
C ALA A 247 -3.53 -1.35 25.66
N GLY A 248 -3.08 -0.10 25.85
CA GLY A 248 -1.73 0.18 26.36
C GLY A 248 -0.59 -0.18 25.41
N LEU A 249 -0.85 -0.29 24.11
CA LEU A 249 0.13 -0.73 23.13
C LEU A 249 1.11 0.39 22.75
N SER A 250 2.34 -0.01 22.41
CA SER A 250 3.40 0.91 21.99
C SER A 250 2.98 1.81 20.82
N LYS A 251 3.35 3.10 20.89
CA LYS A 251 3.14 4.08 19.81
C LYS A 251 3.91 3.74 18.52
N GLU A 252 4.92 2.90 18.62
CA GLU A 252 5.68 2.42 17.46
C GLU A 252 4.90 1.41 16.63
N LEU A 253 3.96 0.66 17.20
CA LEU A 253 3.15 -0.31 16.48
C LEU A 253 2.19 0.39 15.52
N ARG A 254 1.97 -0.22 14.36
CA ARG A 254 0.97 0.20 13.35
C ARG A 254 0.15 -0.99 12.91
N LEU A 255 -1.11 -0.78 12.60
CA LEU A 255 -1.96 -1.84 12.05
C LEU A 255 -1.39 -2.41 10.73
N SER A 256 -0.69 -1.60 9.94
CA SER A 256 -0.02 -2.05 8.72
C SER A 256 1.11 -3.07 8.95
N ASP A 257 1.57 -3.21 10.19
CA ASP A 257 2.63 -4.18 10.53
C ASP A 257 2.11 -5.61 10.69
N LEU A 258 0.78 -5.81 10.85
CA LEU A 258 0.16 -7.12 11.12
C LEU A 258 0.50 -8.20 10.07
N ARG A 259 0.39 -7.85 8.78
CA ARG A 259 0.81 -8.76 7.71
C ARG A 259 2.29 -9.13 7.80
N ARG A 260 3.14 -8.16 8.16
CA ARG A 260 4.57 -8.42 8.43
C ARG A 260 4.72 -9.36 9.61
N THR A 261 3.98 -9.12 10.69
CA THR A 261 4.01 -9.94 11.91
C THR A 261 3.73 -11.40 11.59
N GLY A 262 2.55 -11.73 11.05
CA GLY A 262 2.22 -13.11 10.75
C GLY A 262 3.14 -13.76 9.69
N THR A 263 3.62 -12.98 8.70
CA THR A 263 4.62 -13.49 7.74
C THR A 263 5.95 -13.80 8.44
N THR A 264 6.39 -12.96 9.39
CA THR A 264 7.65 -13.19 10.14
C THR A 264 7.51 -14.41 11.03
N GLU A 265 6.37 -14.58 11.71
CA GLU A 265 6.09 -15.77 12.54
C GLU A 265 6.15 -17.07 11.73
N MET A 266 5.57 -17.10 10.51
CA MET A 266 5.69 -18.26 9.63
C MET A 266 7.15 -18.55 9.23
N VAL A 267 7.94 -17.51 8.94
CA VAL A 267 9.38 -17.67 8.65
C VAL A 267 10.12 -18.23 9.86
N ASP A 268 9.88 -17.68 11.05
CA ASP A 268 10.53 -18.10 12.29
C ASP A 268 10.11 -19.53 12.70
N ALA A 269 8.89 -19.96 12.33
CA ALA A 269 8.41 -21.33 12.48
C ALA A 269 8.95 -22.30 11.43
N GLY A 270 9.76 -21.83 10.46
CA GLY A 270 10.36 -22.67 9.42
C GLY A 270 9.40 -23.09 8.30
N VAL A 271 8.28 -22.39 8.14
CA VAL A 271 7.33 -22.67 7.04
C VAL A 271 8.02 -22.43 5.69
N SER A 272 7.80 -23.35 4.73
CA SER A 272 8.40 -23.25 3.41
C SER A 272 8.02 -21.95 2.69
N MET A 273 8.93 -21.43 1.86
CA MET A 273 8.68 -20.22 1.06
C MET A 273 7.41 -20.34 0.21
N GLY A 274 7.17 -21.50 -0.40
CA GLY A 274 5.96 -21.76 -1.20
C GLY A 274 4.69 -21.63 -0.39
N ASN A 275 4.65 -22.23 0.80
CA ASN A 275 3.50 -22.14 1.69
C ASN A 275 3.27 -20.71 2.19
N ILE A 276 4.34 -19.97 2.54
CA ILE A 276 4.23 -18.54 2.89
C ILE A 276 3.64 -17.73 1.73
N MET A 277 4.08 -18.00 0.51
CA MET A 277 3.56 -17.32 -0.69
C MET A 277 2.09 -17.66 -0.94
N SER A 278 1.66 -18.91 -0.71
CA SER A 278 0.25 -19.32 -0.82
C SER A 278 -0.64 -18.58 0.17
N VAL A 279 -0.19 -18.41 1.42
CA VAL A 279 -0.93 -17.66 2.44
C VAL A 279 -0.96 -16.18 2.11
N THR A 280 0.19 -15.60 1.79
CA THR A 280 0.33 -14.16 1.62
C THR A 280 -0.08 -13.64 0.25
N GLY A 281 -0.21 -14.51 -0.76
CA GLY A 281 -0.46 -14.11 -2.14
C GLY A 281 0.73 -13.36 -2.80
N HIS A 282 1.96 -13.63 -2.36
CA HIS A 282 3.14 -13.12 -3.04
C HIS A 282 3.44 -13.95 -4.29
N THR A 283 3.46 -13.30 -5.45
CA THR A 283 3.79 -13.94 -6.74
C THR A 283 5.28 -14.01 -7.03
N ASN A 284 6.11 -13.24 -6.29
CA ASN A 284 7.55 -13.19 -6.45
C ASN A 284 8.24 -13.50 -5.11
N PRO A 285 9.11 -14.53 -5.04
CA PRO A 285 9.88 -14.87 -3.84
C PRO A 285 10.70 -13.71 -3.25
N GLN A 286 11.19 -12.80 -4.09
CA GLN A 286 11.89 -11.59 -3.64
C GLN A 286 11.05 -10.72 -2.69
N SER A 287 9.73 -10.80 -2.80
CA SER A 287 8.81 -10.07 -1.91
C SER A 287 8.75 -10.66 -0.50
N VAL A 288 9.16 -11.90 -0.30
CA VAL A 288 9.21 -12.58 1.01
C VAL A 288 10.59 -12.39 1.67
N LYS A 289 11.65 -12.17 0.90
CA LYS A 289 13.02 -11.95 1.44
C LYS A 289 13.12 -10.93 2.59
N PRO A 290 12.40 -9.79 2.59
CA PRO A 290 12.47 -8.84 3.70
C PRO A 290 12.01 -9.39 5.06
N TYR A 291 11.26 -10.49 5.07
CA TYR A 291 10.80 -11.18 6.28
C TYR A 291 11.76 -12.28 6.73
N MET A 292 12.61 -12.78 5.81
CA MET A 292 13.64 -13.77 6.12
C MET A 292 14.79 -13.08 6.85
N LYS A 293 14.85 -13.27 8.15
CA LYS A 293 15.95 -12.77 8.98
C LYS A 293 16.92 -13.93 9.29
N ASN A 294 18.20 -13.62 9.30
CA ASN A 294 19.19 -14.54 9.86
C ASN A 294 19.08 -14.50 11.39
N THR A 295 18.09 -15.20 11.93
CA THR A 295 17.91 -15.33 13.39
C THR A 295 18.61 -16.57 13.91
N PHE A 296 19.01 -16.52 15.19
CA PHE A 296 19.53 -17.72 15.86
C PHE A 296 18.51 -18.86 15.84
N ALA A 297 17.23 -18.55 16.01
CA ALA A 297 16.15 -19.53 15.96
C ALA A 297 16.07 -20.24 14.61
N SER A 298 16.10 -19.50 13.49
CA SER A 298 16.11 -20.09 12.14
C SER A 298 17.36 -20.94 11.88
N ALA A 299 18.53 -20.48 12.33
CA ALA A 299 19.77 -21.26 12.19
C ALA A 299 19.72 -22.55 13.03
N ASN A 300 19.25 -22.47 14.27
CA ASN A 300 19.11 -23.61 15.17
C ASN A 300 18.11 -24.64 14.60
N LEU A 301 16.96 -24.19 14.09
CA LEU A 301 15.97 -25.05 13.46
C LEU A 301 16.58 -25.77 12.24
N ALA A 302 17.28 -25.05 11.36
CA ALA A 302 17.92 -25.63 10.19
C ALA A 302 18.95 -26.71 10.58
N LEU A 303 19.80 -26.45 11.58
CA LEU A 303 20.82 -27.40 12.03
C LEU A 303 20.20 -28.61 12.75
N SER A 304 19.15 -28.42 13.55
CA SER A 304 18.45 -29.52 14.22
C SER A 304 17.70 -30.42 13.22
N THR A 305 17.10 -29.83 12.19
CA THR A 305 16.45 -30.59 11.10
C THR A 305 17.49 -31.38 10.30
N ARG A 306 18.63 -30.78 9.98
CA ARG A 306 19.73 -31.48 9.30
C ARG A 306 20.21 -32.70 10.08
N LYS A 307 20.35 -32.57 11.41
CA LYS A 307 20.77 -33.69 12.27
C LYS A 307 19.82 -34.87 12.23
N LYS A 308 18.50 -34.63 12.11
CA LYS A 308 17.49 -35.70 11.99
C LYS A 308 17.56 -36.44 10.66
N LEU A 309 18.15 -35.85 9.63
CA LEU A 309 18.31 -36.47 8.30
C LEU A 309 19.62 -37.27 8.18
N THR A 310 20.54 -37.13 9.13
CA THR A 310 21.88 -37.78 9.11
C THR A 310 21.99 -38.93 10.10
N VAL A 311 20.92 -39.35 10.73
CA VAL A 311 20.75 -40.57 11.54
C VAL A 311 19.85 -41.55 10.80
#